data_c22c713dec10c2a0a6ab2b6750f71be9
#
_entry.id   c22c713dec10c2a0a6ab2b6750f71be9
#
_cell.length_a   1.000
_cell.length_b   1.000
_cell.length_c   1.000
_cell.angle_alpha   90.00
_cell.angle_beta   90.00
_cell.angle_gamma   90.00
#
_symmetry.space_group_name_H-M   'P 1'
#
loop_
_entity.id
_entity.type
_entity.pdbx_description
1 polymer ?
#
loop_
_entity_poly.entity_id
_entity_poly.type
_entity_poly.pdbx_seq_one_letter_code
_entity_poly.pdbx_strand_id
1 'polypeptide(L)'
;MEPNLDLNRQIPVLEWGPYMASRTERMKSSTIRELLKLTQQPGMISLAGGMPAPELFPLREIEEACRHIVRYDGATALQYGTTEGYGPLKEYLATTVQKYGIPAVSGNVLLTNGSQQALDLIGKIFIDPGDTVITCRPTYVGAIQAWEAYQARFQTVNLDDDGMVVDEIEGAYHKVMADTGRPPKFLYVLPNFHNPAGTTLPFERRQRLAEIATSLNLPVVEDDPYGQLRFEGEDISPIIALIPERTIYLSTFSKTLTPGLRLGWIICPEVLIQRLVQAKQGADLHTGTFIQYVANDICQRGLLKPHVKRLREVYKERRDTMLDALAELWPAGCSWTRPQGGLFLWPRVPESIDTKEFLKDALAEKVAYVPGVDFYPNQDGGHNAMRLNFSYCPPETIVEGIRRLGVALKKKLGR
;
A
#
# COMPACT_ATOMS: atom_id res chain seq x y z
N MET A 1 -20.69 -43.92 -27.52
CA MET A 1 -21.54 -43.38 -26.43
C MET A 1 -20.80 -42.19 -25.87
N GLU A 2 -21.21 -40.99 -26.23
CA GLU A 2 -20.69 -39.79 -25.58
C GLU A 2 -21.19 -39.75 -24.14
N PRO A 3 -20.37 -39.44 -23.16
CA PRO A 3 -20.84 -39.31 -21.79
C PRO A 3 -21.77 -38.09 -21.71
N ASN A 4 -23.03 -38.35 -21.37
CA ASN A 4 -24.03 -37.31 -21.12
C ASN A 4 -23.60 -36.54 -19.86
N LEU A 5 -22.81 -35.46 -20.06
CA LEU A 5 -22.36 -34.55 -19.00
C LEU A 5 -23.61 -33.76 -18.54
N ASP A 6 -24.19 -34.19 -17.42
CA ASP A 6 -25.22 -33.44 -16.71
C ASP A 6 -24.55 -32.15 -16.15
N LEU A 7 -24.63 -31.06 -16.94
CA LEU A 7 -24.05 -29.74 -16.62
C LEU A 7 -24.69 -29.07 -15.37
N ASN A 8 -25.77 -29.66 -14.83
CA ASN A 8 -26.43 -29.18 -13.61
C ASN A 8 -25.96 -29.90 -12.35
N ARG A 9 -25.03 -30.83 -12.46
CA ARG A 9 -24.50 -31.54 -11.29
C ARG A 9 -23.60 -30.57 -10.48
N GLN A 10 -24.11 -30.09 -9.36
CA GLN A 10 -23.28 -29.37 -8.39
C GLN A 10 -22.14 -30.28 -7.91
N ILE A 11 -20.92 -29.71 -7.83
CA ILE A 11 -19.76 -30.42 -7.28
C ILE A 11 -20.12 -30.82 -5.84
N PRO A 12 -20.03 -32.13 -5.46
CA PRO A 12 -20.29 -32.53 -4.09
C PRO A 12 -19.39 -31.75 -3.12
N VAL A 13 -19.96 -31.19 -2.08
CA VAL A 13 -19.23 -30.39 -1.09
C VAL A 13 -18.75 -31.32 0.03
N LEU A 14 -17.43 -31.44 0.15
CA LEU A 14 -16.80 -32.01 1.34
C LEU A 14 -16.77 -30.95 2.45
N GLU A 15 -16.91 -31.33 3.69
CA GLU A 15 -16.62 -30.46 4.83
C GLU A 15 -15.11 -30.22 4.95
N TRP A 16 -14.65 -29.11 4.38
CA TRP A 16 -13.21 -28.79 4.32
C TRP A 16 -12.61 -28.28 5.63
N GLY A 17 -13.45 -27.80 6.57
CA GLY A 17 -13.01 -27.20 7.83
C GLY A 17 -11.89 -27.99 8.56
N PRO A 18 -12.05 -29.30 8.81
CA PRO A 18 -11.05 -30.12 9.50
C PRO A 18 -9.70 -30.25 8.79
N TYR A 19 -9.64 -29.94 7.49
CA TYR A 19 -8.42 -30.06 6.67
C TYR A 19 -7.71 -28.73 6.50
N MET A 20 -8.32 -27.62 6.92
CA MET A 20 -7.73 -26.28 6.77
C MET A 20 -6.69 -26.03 7.87
N ALA A 21 -5.62 -25.33 7.50
CA ALA A 21 -4.64 -24.86 8.47
C ALA A 21 -5.27 -23.85 9.44
N SER A 22 -4.92 -23.90 10.73
CA SER A 22 -5.46 -23.00 11.77
C SER A 22 -5.32 -21.51 11.45
N ARG A 23 -4.27 -21.15 10.69
CA ARG A 23 -4.07 -19.75 10.23
C ARG A 23 -5.22 -19.21 9.38
N THR A 24 -6.02 -20.09 8.71
CA THR A 24 -7.14 -19.64 7.86
C THR A 24 -8.26 -18.98 8.66
N GLU A 25 -8.39 -19.27 9.96
CA GLU A 25 -9.35 -18.63 10.86
C GLU A 25 -9.07 -17.12 11.03
N ARG A 26 -7.82 -16.70 10.86
CA ARG A 26 -7.39 -15.29 10.92
C ARG A 26 -7.45 -14.57 9.58
N MET A 27 -7.55 -15.30 8.47
CA MET A 27 -7.63 -14.73 7.12
C MET A 27 -9.04 -14.17 6.86
N LYS A 28 -9.21 -12.89 7.13
CA LYS A 28 -10.49 -12.19 6.91
C LYS A 28 -10.55 -11.59 5.50
N SER A 29 -11.76 -11.52 4.93
CA SER A 29 -12.00 -10.75 3.72
C SER A 29 -11.67 -9.27 3.97
N SER A 30 -11.04 -8.63 2.99
CA SER A 30 -10.73 -7.21 3.08
C SER A 30 -12.01 -6.36 2.97
N THR A 31 -12.32 -5.55 3.98
CA THR A 31 -13.43 -4.57 3.94
C THR A 31 -13.33 -3.68 2.68
N ILE A 32 -12.12 -3.32 2.26
CA ILE A 32 -11.90 -2.54 1.03
C ILE A 32 -12.40 -3.31 -0.20
N ARG A 33 -12.16 -4.62 -0.28
CA ARG A 33 -12.65 -5.45 -1.42
C ARG A 33 -14.16 -5.60 -1.41
N GLU A 34 -14.76 -5.77 -0.25
CA GLU A 34 -16.21 -5.80 -0.11
C GLU A 34 -16.85 -4.48 -0.56
N LEU A 35 -16.27 -3.36 -0.12
CA LEU A 35 -16.70 -2.03 -0.56
C LEU A 35 -16.53 -1.83 -2.07
N LEU A 36 -15.44 -2.32 -2.67
CA LEU A 36 -15.23 -2.21 -4.12
C LEU A 36 -16.29 -2.96 -4.93
N LYS A 37 -16.87 -4.06 -4.41
CA LYS A 37 -18.01 -4.73 -5.04
C LYS A 37 -19.27 -3.86 -4.99
N LEU A 38 -19.52 -3.19 -3.85
CA LEU A 38 -20.67 -2.30 -3.69
C LEU A 38 -20.55 -1.04 -4.57
N THR A 39 -19.33 -0.57 -4.81
CA THR A 39 -19.09 0.64 -5.63
C THR A 39 -19.31 0.44 -7.14
N GLN A 40 -19.54 -0.79 -7.60
CA GLN A 40 -19.92 -1.07 -9.00
C GLN A 40 -21.39 -0.74 -9.31
N GLN A 41 -22.20 -0.39 -8.31
CA GLN A 41 -23.59 -0.03 -8.52
C GLN A 41 -23.71 1.33 -9.25
N PRO A 42 -24.69 1.48 -10.17
CA PRO A 42 -24.89 2.73 -10.90
C PRO A 42 -25.10 3.94 -9.98
N GLY A 43 -24.39 5.03 -10.25
CA GLY A 43 -24.49 6.29 -9.51
C GLY A 43 -23.77 6.31 -8.15
N MET A 44 -23.05 5.25 -7.79
CA MET A 44 -22.19 5.20 -6.60
C MET A 44 -20.87 5.97 -6.85
N ILE A 45 -20.54 6.92 -5.99
CA ILE A 45 -19.26 7.61 -5.97
C ILE A 45 -18.33 6.88 -5.00
N SER A 46 -17.21 6.36 -5.49
CA SER A 46 -16.24 5.65 -4.67
C SER A 46 -15.05 6.53 -4.30
N LEU A 47 -15.03 7.00 -3.04
CA LEU A 47 -13.85 7.61 -2.42
C LEU A 47 -13.09 6.60 -1.54
N ALA A 48 -13.46 5.32 -1.60
CA ALA A 48 -12.91 4.25 -0.76
C ALA A 48 -11.63 3.62 -1.32
N GLY A 49 -11.57 3.39 -2.64
CA GLY A 49 -10.47 2.67 -3.29
C GLY A 49 -9.14 3.41 -3.23
N GLY A 50 -8.03 2.66 -3.16
CA GLY A 50 -6.67 3.21 -3.33
C GLY A 50 -6.21 3.11 -4.79
N MET A 51 -7.08 3.41 -5.73
CA MET A 51 -6.82 3.23 -7.17
C MET A 51 -6.30 4.54 -7.80
N PRO A 52 -5.28 4.47 -8.66
CA PRO A 52 -4.91 5.59 -9.52
C PRO A 52 -5.98 5.83 -10.59
N ALA A 53 -5.96 7.02 -11.18
CA ALA A 53 -6.85 7.46 -12.26
C ALA A 53 -6.66 6.63 -13.54
N PRO A 54 -7.64 5.85 -14.01
CA PRO A 54 -7.47 5.00 -15.18
C PRO A 54 -7.31 5.79 -16.49
N GLU A 55 -7.89 6.97 -16.59
CA GLU A 55 -7.77 7.86 -17.75
C GLU A 55 -6.38 8.47 -17.91
N LEU A 56 -5.53 8.36 -16.88
CA LEU A 56 -4.14 8.78 -16.94
C LEU A 56 -3.18 7.65 -17.29
N PHE A 57 -3.63 6.41 -17.44
CA PHE A 57 -2.73 5.33 -17.81
C PHE A 57 -2.06 5.59 -19.16
N PRO A 58 -0.75 5.36 -19.30
CA PRO A 58 -0.01 5.62 -20.52
C PRO A 58 -0.26 4.48 -21.53
N LEU A 59 -1.52 4.36 -22.01
CA LEU A 59 -1.98 3.24 -22.85
C LEU A 59 -1.23 3.14 -24.17
N ARG A 60 -0.90 4.28 -24.79
CA ARG A 60 -0.15 4.33 -26.04
C ARG A 60 1.28 3.82 -25.84
N GLU A 61 1.94 4.28 -24.80
CA GLU A 61 3.32 3.89 -24.46
C GLU A 61 3.39 2.40 -24.11
N ILE A 62 2.39 1.88 -23.40
CA ILE A 62 2.28 0.44 -23.09
C ILE A 62 2.03 -0.37 -24.37
N GLU A 63 1.13 0.07 -25.26
CA GLU A 63 0.88 -0.60 -26.54
C GLU A 63 2.15 -0.67 -27.40
N GLU A 64 2.87 0.45 -27.52
CA GLU A 64 4.12 0.53 -28.26
C GLU A 64 5.19 -0.41 -27.68
N ALA A 65 5.34 -0.42 -26.34
CA ALA A 65 6.26 -1.32 -25.65
C ALA A 65 5.89 -2.79 -25.87
N CYS A 66 4.62 -3.16 -25.70
CA CYS A 66 4.16 -4.53 -25.96
C CYS A 66 4.46 -4.98 -27.39
N ARG A 67 4.18 -4.13 -28.38
CA ARG A 67 4.45 -4.43 -29.79
C ARG A 67 5.94 -4.60 -30.07
N HIS A 68 6.76 -3.72 -29.48
CA HIS A 68 8.22 -3.77 -29.58
C HIS A 68 8.75 -5.08 -29.03
N ILE A 69 8.39 -5.42 -27.78
CA ILE A 69 8.85 -6.61 -27.09
C ILE A 69 8.44 -7.90 -27.83
N VAL A 70 7.17 -8.02 -28.26
CA VAL A 70 6.72 -9.21 -28.99
C VAL A 70 7.49 -9.39 -30.28
N ARG A 71 7.82 -8.29 -30.97
CA ARG A 71 8.48 -8.33 -32.27
C ARG A 71 9.97 -8.68 -32.19
N TYR A 72 10.69 -8.15 -31.17
CA TYR A 72 12.14 -8.22 -31.12
C TYR A 72 12.68 -9.14 -30.04
N ASP A 73 11.96 -9.27 -28.91
CA ASP A 73 12.38 -10.04 -27.74
C ASP A 73 11.38 -11.16 -27.37
N GLY A 74 10.36 -11.40 -28.21
CA GLY A 74 9.21 -12.24 -27.88
C GLY A 74 9.59 -13.64 -27.39
N ALA A 75 10.56 -14.29 -28.03
CA ALA A 75 11.00 -15.63 -27.64
C ALA A 75 11.55 -15.67 -26.21
N THR A 76 12.26 -14.61 -25.76
CA THR A 76 12.84 -14.53 -24.42
C THR A 76 11.83 -13.97 -23.41
N ALA A 77 11.09 -12.93 -23.80
CA ALA A 77 10.14 -12.28 -22.92
C ALA A 77 8.91 -13.15 -22.57
N LEU A 78 8.58 -14.14 -23.39
CA LEU A 78 7.50 -15.11 -23.17
C LEU A 78 7.98 -16.43 -22.55
N GLN A 79 9.27 -16.58 -22.30
CA GLN A 79 9.85 -17.77 -21.64
C GLN A 79 9.92 -17.54 -20.12
N TYR A 80 10.16 -18.63 -19.39
CA TYR A 80 10.50 -18.54 -17.96
C TYR A 80 11.73 -17.66 -17.74
N GLY A 81 11.69 -16.85 -16.66
CA GLY A 81 12.79 -16.00 -16.23
C GLY A 81 13.42 -16.45 -14.92
N THR A 82 14.36 -15.65 -14.43
CA THR A 82 14.95 -15.84 -13.11
C THR A 82 14.00 -15.38 -12.02
N THR A 83 14.07 -15.99 -10.86
CA THR A 83 13.25 -15.62 -9.69
C THR A 83 13.54 -14.19 -9.23
N GLU A 84 14.80 -13.77 -9.30
CA GLU A 84 15.29 -12.45 -8.95
C GLU A 84 14.66 -11.36 -9.83
N GLY A 85 14.31 -11.70 -11.06
CA GLY A 85 13.75 -10.81 -12.05
C GLY A 85 14.73 -10.38 -13.15
N TYR A 86 14.20 -9.64 -14.12
CA TYR A 86 14.90 -9.21 -15.34
C TYR A 86 16.06 -8.24 -15.01
N GLY A 87 17.28 -8.63 -15.35
CA GLY A 87 18.52 -7.91 -15.00
C GLY A 87 18.51 -6.42 -15.38
N PRO A 88 18.20 -6.05 -16.64
CA PRO A 88 18.17 -4.66 -17.06
C PRO A 88 17.19 -3.78 -16.26
N LEU A 89 16.02 -4.32 -15.88
CA LEU A 89 15.07 -3.57 -15.05
C LEU A 89 15.59 -3.41 -13.61
N LYS A 90 16.22 -4.45 -13.04
CA LYS A 90 16.86 -4.38 -11.72
C LYS A 90 17.98 -3.34 -11.70
N GLU A 91 18.78 -3.27 -12.74
CA GLU A 91 19.85 -2.27 -12.87
C GLU A 91 19.28 -0.84 -12.99
N TYR A 92 18.23 -0.66 -13.80
CA TYR A 92 17.52 0.62 -13.88
C TYR A 92 17.01 1.08 -12.53
N LEU A 93 16.36 0.19 -11.77
CA LEU A 93 15.82 0.49 -10.44
C LEU A 93 16.94 0.85 -9.47
N ALA A 94 18.00 0.04 -9.41
CA ALA A 94 19.15 0.31 -8.54
C ALA A 94 19.78 1.68 -8.84
N THR A 95 20.00 2.01 -10.11
CA THR A 95 20.54 3.31 -10.53
C THR A 95 19.59 4.47 -10.19
N THR A 96 18.29 4.26 -10.40
CA THR A 96 17.29 5.32 -10.17
C THR A 96 17.17 5.71 -8.69
N VAL A 97 17.33 4.77 -7.77
CA VAL A 97 17.20 5.03 -6.33
C VAL A 97 18.46 5.66 -5.72
N GLN A 98 19.61 5.57 -6.40
CA GLN A 98 20.86 6.20 -5.93
C GLN A 98 20.73 7.72 -5.78
N LYS A 99 19.91 8.37 -6.59
CA LYS A 99 19.64 9.82 -6.44
C LYS A 99 19.00 10.21 -5.09
N TYR A 100 18.38 9.24 -4.41
CA TYR A 100 17.81 9.41 -3.07
C TYR A 100 18.78 8.99 -1.95
N GLY A 101 20.03 8.65 -2.30
CA GLY A 101 21.05 8.20 -1.35
C GLY A 101 21.04 6.70 -1.05
N ILE A 102 20.23 5.90 -1.73
CA ILE A 102 20.17 4.45 -1.52
C ILE A 102 21.37 3.78 -2.22
N PRO A 103 22.31 3.14 -1.49
CA PRO A 103 23.52 2.53 -2.08
C PRO A 103 23.19 1.13 -2.66
N ALA A 104 22.30 1.07 -3.67
CA ALA A 104 21.89 -0.20 -4.26
C ALA A 104 22.61 -0.51 -5.56
N VAL A 105 22.89 -1.79 -5.78
CA VAL A 105 23.26 -2.41 -7.06
C VAL A 105 22.22 -3.46 -7.44
N SER A 106 22.26 -3.99 -8.66
CA SER A 106 21.23 -4.96 -9.13
C SER A 106 21.14 -6.22 -8.25
N GLY A 107 22.22 -6.62 -7.57
CA GLY A 107 22.24 -7.72 -6.59
C GLY A 107 21.36 -7.48 -5.35
N ASN A 108 21.11 -6.23 -5.01
CA ASN A 108 20.24 -5.84 -3.90
C ASN A 108 18.74 -5.78 -4.28
N VAL A 109 18.38 -6.02 -5.55
CA VAL A 109 17.00 -5.85 -6.05
C VAL A 109 16.35 -7.20 -6.33
N LEU A 110 15.14 -7.39 -5.81
CA LEU A 110 14.24 -8.51 -6.13
C LEU A 110 12.94 -7.95 -6.71
N LEU A 111 12.56 -8.39 -7.91
CA LEU A 111 11.26 -8.04 -8.50
C LEU A 111 10.14 -8.93 -7.93
N THR A 112 8.98 -8.32 -7.68
CA THR A 112 7.83 -8.97 -7.05
C THR A 112 6.52 -8.67 -7.80
N ASN A 113 5.50 -9.49 -7.58
CA ASN A 113 4.14 -9.24 -8.09
C ASN A 113 3.43 -8.13 -7.29
N GLY A 114 3.99 -6.91 -7.35
CA GLY A 114 3.61 -5.74 -6.55
C GLY A 114 4.09 -5.84 -5.10
N SER A 115 4.01 -4.74 -4.35
CA SER A 115 4.41 -4.68 -2.93
C SER A 115 3.67 -5.69 -2.06
N GLN A 116 2.45 -6.10 -2.42
CA GLN A 116 1.71 -7.09 -1.63
C GLN A 116 2.44 -8.43 -1.55
N GLN A 117 3.07 -8.89 -2.63
CA GLN A 117 3.93 -10.08 -2.58
C GLN A 117 5.19 -9.83 -1.75
N ALA A 118 5.76 -8.64 -1.82
CA ALA A 118 6.91 -8.29 -0.99
C ALA A 118 6.57 -8.39 0.51
N LEU A 119 5.41 -7.86 0.93
CA LEU A 119 4.93 -7.98 2.31
C LEU A 119 4.70 -9.45 2.72
N ASP A 120 4.12 -10.26 1.84
CA ASP A 120 3.90 -11.70 2.09
C ASP A 120 5.23 -12.44 2.25
N LEU A 121 6.20 -12.22 1.35
CA LEU A 121 7.53 -12.83 1.43
C LEU A 121 8.27 -12.44 2.71
N ILE A 122 8.17 -11.17 3.15
CA ILE A 122 8.73 -10.72 4.43
C ILE A 122 8.07 -11.47 5.59
N GLY A 123 6.74 -11.56 5.59
CA GLY A 123 6.02 -12.36 6.59
C GLY A 123 6.52 -13.80 6.64
N LYS A 124 6.68 -14.42 5.47
CA LYS A 124 7.10 -15.81 5.33
C LYS A 124 8.51 -16.10 5.86
N ILE A 125 9.45 -15.14 5.75
CA ILE A 125 10.84 -15.38 6.18
C ILE A 125 11.16 -14.86 7.58
N PHE A 126 10.34 -13.97 8.15
CA PHE A 126 10.63 -13.35 9.45
C PHE A 126 9.67 -13.75 10.56
N ILE A 127 8.42 -14.13 10.26
CA ILE A 127 7.36 -14.25 11.26
C ILE A 127 7.04 -15.71 11.55
N ASP A 128 7.29 -16.14 12.77
CA ASP A 128 6.72 -17.34 13.36
C ASP A 128 5.42 -17.00 14.12
N PRO A 129 4.50 -17.97 14.31
CA PRO A 129 3.26 -17.74 15.06
C PRO A 129 3.50 -17.09 16.43
N GLY A 130 2.86 -15.96 16.66
CA GLY A 130 2.95 -15.19 17.90
C GLY A 130 4.10 -14.18 17.98
N ASP A 131 4.95 -14.09 16.97
CA ASP A 131 5.95 -13.02 16.89
C ASP A 131 5.31 -11.65 16.73
N THR A 132 6.00 -10.62 17.19
CA THR A 132 5.48 -9.25 17.21
C THR A 132 6.17 -8.36 16.18
N VAL A 133 5.37 -7.57 15.46
CA VAL A 133 5.80 -6.48 14.57
C VAL A 133 5.44 -5.15 15.21
N ILE A 134 6.36 -4.17 15.20
CA ILE A 134 6.06 -2.79 15.60
C ILE A 134 5.58 -2.03 14.36
N THR A 135 4.49 -1.26 14.49
CA THR A 135 3.98 -0.35 13.45
C THR A 135 3.24 0.82 14.07
N CYS A 136 2.89 1.84 13.30
CA CYS A 136 2.01 2.90 13.79
C CYS A 136 0.53 2.49 13.76
N ARG A 137 -0.30 3.30 14.42
CA ARG A 137 -1.77 3.24 14.35
C ARG A 137 -2.33 4.62 14.02
N PRO A 138 -3.09 4.77 12.93
CA PRO A 138 -3.43 3.74 11.93
C PRO A 138 -2.22 3.25 11.11
N THR A 139 -2.36 2.12 10.40
CA THR A 139 -1.36 1.59 9.47
C THR A 139 -2.01 0.94 8.25
N TYR A 140 -1.21 0.52 7.27
CA TYR A 140 -1.71 -0.06 6.02
C TYR A 140 -2.36 -1.43 6.23
N VAL A 141 -3.65 -1.52 5.91
CA VAL A 141 -4.44 -2.76 6.08
C VAL A 141 -3.87 -3.93 5.28
N GLY A 142 -3.23 -3.70 4.13
CA GLY A 142 -2.62 -4.76 3.34
C GLY A 142 -1.41 -5.41 4.01
N ALA A 143 -0.65 -4.67 4.82
CA ALA A 143 0.44 -5.20 5.65
C ALA A 143 -0.13 -5.99 6.83
N ILE A 144 -1.15 -5.44 7.52
CA ILE A 144 -1.86 -6.16 8.60
C ILE A 144 -2.31 -7.53 8.09
N GLN A 145 -3.06 -7.57 6.98
CA GLN A 145 -3.61 -8.81 6.41
C GLN A 145 -2.53 -9.80 5.96
N ALA A 146 -1.43 -9.31 5.37
CA ALA A 146 -0.33 -10.15 4.96
C ALA A 146 0.30 -10.89 6.16
N TRP A 147 0.46 -10.21 7.29
CA TRP A 147 1.16 -10.76 8.45
C TRP A 147 0.23 -11.45 9.46
N GLU A 148 -1.05 -11.10 9.50
CA GLU A 148 -2.06 -11.90 10.21
C GLU A 148 -2.13 -13.35 9.69
N ALA A 149 -1.89 -13.56 8.38
CA ALA A 149 -1.79 -14.88 7.80
C ALA A 149 -0.64 -15.72 8.39
N TYR A 150 0.42 -15.07 8.88
CA TYR A 150 1.53 -15.70 9.61
C TYR A 150 1.36 -15.65 11.14
N GLN A 151 0.18 -15.23 11.61
CA GLN A 151 -0.18 -15.15 13.02
C GLN A 151 0.67 -14.13 13.81
N ALA A 152 1.12 -13.06 13.16
CA ALA A 152 1.78 -11.95 13.81
C ALA A 152 0.92 -11.31 14.90
N ARG A 153 1.58 -10.73 15.90
CA ARG A 153 1.03 -9.74 16.82
C ARG A 153 1.51 -8.36 16.45
N PHE A 154 0.74 -7.35 16.79
CA PHE A 154 1.10 -5.96 16.49
C PHE A 154 1.24 -5.16 17.80
N GLN A 155 2.43 -4.60 18.02
CA GLN A 155 2.64 -3.54 18.97
C GLN A 155 2.61 -2.22 18.22
N THR A 156 1.73 -1.31 18.63
CA THR A 156 1.53 -0.06 17.91
C THR A 156 2.12 1.14 18.64
N VAL A 157 2.60 2.12 17.89
CA VAL A 157 2.95 3.48 18.31
C VAL A 157 1.96 4.47 17.67
N ASN A 158 1.83 5.66 18.21
CA ASN A 158 0.89 6.66 17.71
C ASN A 158 1.38 7.27 16.38
N LEU A 159 0.45 7.88 15.68
CA LEU A 159 0.69 8.66 14.47
C LEU A 159 0.06 10.04 14.65
N ASP A 160 0.82 11.08 14.37
CA ASP A 160 0.40 12.48 14.38
C ASP A 160 0.45 13.11 12.96
N ASP A 161 0.39 14.44 12.87
CA ASP A 161 0.40 15.15 11.60
C ASP A 161 1.75 15.03 10.84
N ASP A 162 2.84 14.71 11.55
CA ASP A 162 4.17 14.44 11.01
C ASP A 162 4.47 12.94 10.86
N GLY A 163 3.45 12.08 10.91
CA GLY A 163 3.57 10.64 10.74
C GLY A 163 3.82 9.89 12.05
N MET A 164 4.61 8.82 12.00
CA MET A 164 4.90 7.97 13.17
C MET A 164 5.56 8.78 14.31
N VAL A 165 5.05 8.67 15.51
CA VAL A 165 5.68 9.24 16.72
C VAL A 165 6.88 8.34 17.10
N VAL A 166 8.04 8.68 16.56
CA VAL A 166 9.23 7.80 16.59
C VAL A 166 9.80 7.59 18.00
N ASP A 167 9.61 8.56 18.91
CA ASP A 167 10.08 8.45 20.28
C ASP A 167 9.33 7.40 21.12
N GLU A 168 8.18 6.91 20.64
CA GLU A 168 7.45 5.81 21.27
C GLU A 168 8.02 4.42 20.90
N ILE A 169 8.89 4.31 19.89
CA ILE A 169 9.41 3.03 19.37
C ILE A 169 10.20 2.28 20.45
N GLU A 170 11.06 2.98 21.19
CA GLU A 170 11.87 2.37 22.25
C GLU A 170 11.00 1.76 23.36
N GLY A 171 9.98 2.51 23.81
CA GLY A 171 9.01 2.02 24.78
C GLY A 171 8.22 0.81 24.27
N ALA A 172 7.79 0.85 22.99
CA ALA A 172 7.11 -0.26 22.34
C ALA A 172 8.01 -1.51 22.24
N TYR A 173 9.29 -1.35 21.92
CA TYR A 173 10.27 -2.44 21.89
C TYR A 173 10.42 -3.09 23.25
N HIS A 174 10.65 -2.31 24.31
CA HIS A 174 10.82 -2.83 25.66
C HIS A 174 9.55 -3.49 26.20
N LYS A 175 8.38 -2.98 25.82
CA LYS A 175 7.10 -3.63 26.14
C LYS A 175 7.01 -5.02 25.50
N VAL A 176 7.35 -5.15 24.21
CA VAL A 176 7.36 -6.46 23.53
C VAL A 176 8.33 -7.43 24.22
N MET A 177 9.53 -6.96 24.57
CA MET A 177 10.52 -7.77 25.31
C MET A 177 9.98 -8.25 26.66
N ALA A 178 9.32 -7.37 27.41
CA ALA A 178 8.74 -7.73 28.71
C ALA A 178 7.58 -8.72 28.59
N ASP A 179 6.71 -8.54 27.57
CA ASP A 179 5.51 -9.34 27.39
C ASP A 179 5.81 -10.74 26.78
N THR A 180 6.88 -10.86 25.98
CA THR A 180 7.14 -12.09 25.19
C THR A 180 8.49 -12.76 25.46
N GLY A 181 9.42 -12.07 26.10
CA GLY A 181 10.82 -12.52 26.25
C GLY A 181 11.62 -12.52 24.95
N ARG A 182 11.06 -12.03 23.85
CA ARG A 182 11.67 -12.01 22.49
C ARG A 182 11.58 -10.61 21.89
N PRO A 183 12.59 -10.19 21.10
CA PRO A 183 12.53 -8.90 20.41
C PRO A 183 11.44 -8.90 19.31
N PRO A 184 10.85 -7.74 19.00
CA PRO A 184 10.03 -7.60 17.81
C PRO A 184 10.84 -7.93 16.56
N LYS A 185 10.19 -8.51 15.54
CA LYS A 185 10.87 -8.97 14.32
C LYS A 185 11.39 -7.82 13.46
N PHE A 186 10.58 -6.78 13.35
CA PHE A 186 10.93 -5.56 12.61
C PHE A 186 9.96 -4.42 12.97
N LEU A 187 10.38 -3.20 12.61
CA LEU A 187 9.56 -2.01 12.56
C LEU A 187 9.05 -1.81 11.13
N TYR A 188 7.73 -1.67 10.95
CA TYR A 188 7.10 -1.34 9.67
C TYR A 188 6.71 0.13 9.61
N VAL A 189 7.12 0.83 8.56
CA VAL A 189 6.88 2.26 8.41
C VAL A 189 6.55 2.62 6.95
N LEU A 190 5.58 3.54 6.76
CA LEU A 190 5.29 4.21 5.49
C LEU A 190 5.67 5.69 5.63
N PRO A 191 6.89 6.09 5.25
CA PRO A 191 7.37 7.44 5.56
C PRO A 191 6.83 8.51 4.63
N ASN A 192 6.32 8.16 3.44
CA ASN A 192 5.82 9.10 2.45
C ASN A 192 4.32 8.95 2.21
N PHE A 193 3.54 10.03 2.44
CA PHE A 193 2.11 10.07 2.14
C PHE A 193 1.36 8.86 2.67
N HIS A 194 1.52 8.64 3.95
CA HIS A 194 1.10 7.47 4.69
C HIS A 194 -0.31 6.97 4.30
N ASN A 195 -0.47 5.68 4.12
CA ASN A 195 -1.77 5.06 3.95
C ASN A 195 -2.24 4.48 5.31
N PRO A 196 -3.29 5.05 5.95
CA PRO A 196 -4.34 5.88 5.34
C PRO A 196 -4.19 7.41 5.52
N ALA A 197 -3.27 7.88 6.38
CA ALA A 197 -3.33 9.23 6.93
C ALA A 197 -2.87 10.36 5.98
N GLY A 198 -2.14 10.05 4.91
CA GLY A 198 -1.58 11.04 3.99
C GLY A 198 -0.40 11.84 4.57
N THR A 199 0.02 11.57 5.80
CA THR A 199 1.13 12.26 6.47
C THR A 199 2.48 11.87 5.89
N THR A 200 3.49 12.72 6.09
CA THR A 200 4.87 12.47 5.65
C THR A 200 5.81 12.59 6.85
N LEU A 201 6.63 11.57 7.07
CA LEU A 201 7.65 11.56 8.10
C LEU A 201 8.79 12.51 7.70
N PRO A 202 9.04 13.62 8.43
CA PRO A 202 10.09 14.58 8.11
C PRO A 202 11.48 13.96 8.33
N PHE A 203 12.50 14.59 7.75
CA PHE A 203 13.86 14.04 7.73
C PHE A 203 14.43 13.82 9.14
N GLU A 204 14.18 14.74 10.05
CA GLU A 204 14.64 14.66 11.45
C GLU A 204 14.05 13.43 12.16
N ARG A 205 12.77 13.12 11.91
CA ARG A 205 12.16 11.89 12.45
C ARG A 205 12.71 10.63 11.79
N ARG A 206 13.09 10.66 10.50
CA ARG A 206 13.77 9.52 9.84
C ARG A 206 15.15 9.29 10.44
N GLN A 207 15.92 10.35 10.73
CA GLN A 207 17.19 10.25 11.42
C GLN A 207 17.01 9.67 12.83
N ARG A 208 16.05 10.19 13.60
CA ARG A 208 15.75 9.69 14.94
C ARG A 208 15.32 8.22 14.94
N LEU A 209 14.48 7.80 13.98
CA LEU A 209 14.10 6.40 13.78
C LEU A 209 15.33 5.54 13.49
N ALA A 210 16.22 6.00 12.61
CA ALA A 210 17.45 5.28 12.26
C ALA A 210 18.37 5.10 13.49
N GLU A 211 18.51 6.11 14.34
CA GLU A 211 19.26 6.04 15.60
C GLU A 211 18.67 4.99 16.54
N ILE A 212 17.33 5.05 16.78
CA ILE A 212 16.62 4.10 17.64
C ILE A 212 16.74 2.66 17.09
N ALA A 213 16.48 2.47 15.79
CA ALA A 213 16.57 1.16 15.15
C ALA A 213 18.01 0.59 15.25
N THR A 214 19.00 1.45 15.17
CA THR A 214 20.42 1.06 15.31
C THR A 214 20.74 0.65 16.75
N SER A 215 20.35 1.43 17.73
CA SER A 215 20.60 1.16 19.16
C SER A 215 19.93 -0.12 19.64
N LEU A 216 18.72 -0.41 19.15
CA LEU A 216 17.93 -1.60 19.50
C LEU A 216 18.26 -2.82 18.62
N ASN A 217 19.15 -2.69 17.64
CA ASN A 217 19.38 -3.71 16.60
C ASN A 217 18.08 -4.19 15.94
N LEU A 218 17.14 -3.27 15.68
CA LEU A 218 15.81 -3.54 15.15
C LEU A 218 15.80 -3.38 13.61
N PRO A 219 15.46 -4.43 12.84
CA PRO A 219 15.26 -4.32 11.41
C PRO A 219 14.09 -3.38 11.07
N VAL A 220 14.18 -2.69 9.91
CA VAL A 220 13.16 -1.77 9.42
C VAL A 220 12.63 -2.27 8.08
N VAL A 221 11.30 -2.31 7.94
CA VAL A 221 10.61 -2.49 6.66
C VAL A 221 10.02 -1.14 6.26
N GLU A 222 10.64 -0.51 5.28
CA GLU A 222 10.24 0.79 4.73
C GLU A 222 9.41 0.58 3.47
N ASP A 223 8.10 0.87 3.53
CA ASP A 223 7.18 0.72 2.40
C ASP A 223 6.90 2.07 1.76
N ASP A 224 7.38 2.26 0.52
CA ASP A 224 7.30 3.53 -0.20
C ASP A 224 6.66 3.41 -1.59
N PRO A 225 5.35 3.15 -1.67
CA PRO A 225 4.64 3.11 -2.93
C PRO A 225 4.31 4.50 -3.50
N TYR A 226 4.45 5.57 -2.71
CA TYR A 226 3.95 6.91 -3.04
C TYR A 226 5.05 7.99 -3.14
N GLY A 227 6.27 7.75 -2.74
CA GLY A 227 7.34 8.77 -2.66
C GLY A 227 7.53 9.58 -3.93
N GLN A 228 7.35 8.97 -5.10
CA GLN A 228 7.41 9.65 -6.38
C GLN A 228 6.18 10.55 -6.67
N LEU A 229 5.10 10.50 -5.87
CA LEU A 229 3.88 11.29 -6.06
C LEU A 229 3.83 12.50 -5.12
N ARG A 230 4.96 13.16 -4.90
CA ARG A 230 5.05 14.41 -4.15
C ARG A 230 4.61 15.58 -5.03
N PHE A 231 3.67 16.41 -4.55
CA PHE A 231 3.17 17.60 -5.23
C PHE A 231 3.82 18.88 -4.71
N GLU A 232 4.19 18.90 -3.44
CA GLU A 232 4.69 20.05 -2.71
C GLU A 232 5.90 19.67 -1.85
N GLY A 233 6.79 20.65 -1.65
CA GLY A 233 8.04 20.44 -0.92
C GLY A 233 9.09 19.67 -1.74
N GLU A 234 10.17 19.31 -1.08
CA GLU A 234 11.31 18.59 -1.67
C GLU A 234 11.26 17.09 -1.35
N ASP A 235 11.93 16.29 -2.16
CA ASP A 235 12.10 14.86 -1.90
C ASP A 235 12.92 14.66 -0.61
N ILE A 236 12.49 13.76 0.26
CA ILE A 236 13.15 13.45 1.53
C ILE A 236 13.87 12.12 1.40
N SER A 237 15.15 12.07 1.79
CA SER A 237 15.94 10.84 1.78
C SER A 237 15.25 9.73 2.58
N PRO A 238 15.11 8.51 2.02
CA PRO A 238 14.48 7.39 2.68
C PRO A 238 15.33 6.85 3.83
N ILE A 239 14.71 6.06 4.71
CA ILE A 239 15.38 5.47 5.89
C ILE A 239 16.48 4.50 5.47
N ILE A 240 16.28 3.74 4.39
CA ILE A 240 17.31 2.85 3.84
C ILE A 240 18.60 3.60 3.43
N ALA A 241 18.53 4.87 3.11
CA ALA A 241 19.72 5.67 2.82
C ALA A 241 20.56 5.97 4.08
N LEU A 242 19.93 5.93 5.27
CA LEU A 242 20.60 6.18 6.55
C LEU A 242 21.15 4.90 7.19
N ILE A 243 20.42 3.79 7.08
CA ILE A 243 20.75 2.50 7.70
C ILE A 243 20.50 1.34 6.72
N PRO A 244 21.23 1.28 5.58
CA PRO A 244 20.97 0.31 4.51
C PRO A 244 21.17 -1.15 4.95
N GLU A 245 22.06 -1.41 5.91
CA GLU A 245 22.39 -2.76 6.38
C GLU A 245 21.26 -3.46 7.15
N ARG A 246 20.25 -2.68 7.61
CA ARG A 246 19.11 -3.20 8.40
C ARG A 246 17.74 -2.82 7.85
N THR A 247 17.70 -2.20 6.68
CA THR A 247 16.42 -1.77 6.07
C THR A 247 16.07 -2.64 4.86
N ILE A 248 14.80 -3.05 4.81
CA ILE A 248 14.15 -3.66 3.65
C ILE A 248 13.23 -2.60 3.06
N TYR A 249 13.60 -2.06 1.90
CA TYR A 249 12.82 -1.04 1.20
C TYR A 249 11.92 -1.68 0.16
N LEU A 250 10.64 -1.30 0.17
CA LEU A 250 9.62 -1.77 -0.77
C LEU A 250 9.11 -0.62 -1.63
N SER A 251 8.90 -0.89 -2.91
CA SER A 251 8.19 0.05 -3.78
C SER A 251 7.48 -0.66 -4.94
N THR A 252 6.76 0.09 -5.79
CA THR A 252 5.91 -0.50 -6.83
C THR A 252 5.64 0.45 -7.99
N PHE A 253 5.46 -0.09 -9.18
CA PHE A 253 4.92 0.64 -10.34
C PHE A 253 3.40 0.84 -10.30
N SER A 254 2.70 0.26 -9.33
CA SER A 254 1.23 0.34 -9.26
C SER A 254 0.69 1.78 -9.15
N LYS A 255 1.49 2.73 -8.65
CA LYS A 255 1.08 4.12 -8.45
C LYS A 255 1.71 5.10 -9.42
N THR A 256 2.80 4.69 -10.07
CA THR A 256 3.59 5.52 -10.98
C THR A 256 3.51 5.09 -12.45
N LEU A 257 2.99 3.89 -12.72
CA LEU A 257 2.72 3.40 -14.06
C LEU A 257 1.28 2.88 -14.14
N THR A 258 1.05 1.60 -13.85
CA THR A 258 -0.31 1.05 -13.73
C THR A 258 -0.38 -0.08 -12.70
N PRO A 259 -1.48 -0.21 -11.94
CA PRO A 259 -1.61 -1.29 -10.96
C PRO A 259 -1.83 -2.66 -11.61
N GLY A 260 -2.35 -2.71 -12.84
CA GLY A 260 -2.64 -3.95 -13.57
C GLY A 260 -1.39 -4.74 -13.96
N LEU A 261 -0.24 -4.10 -14.10
CA LEU A 261 1.03 -4.77 -14.39
C LEU A 261 1.53 -5.65 -13.25
N ARG A 262 1.04 -5.44 -12.04
CA ARG A 262 1.44 -6.23 -10.86
C ARG A 262 2.95 -6.29 -10.67
N LEU A 263 3.64 -5.16 -10.78
CA LEU A 263 5.10 -5.09 -10.66
C LEU A 263 5.52 -4.19 -9.50
N GLY A 264 6.33 -4.75 -8.61
CA GLY A 264 6.97 -4.09 -7.48
C GLY A 264 8.38 -4.63 -7.27
N TRP A 265 9.08 -4.12 -6.26
CA TRP A 265 10.43 -4.57 -5.94
C TRP A 265 10.76 -4.40 -4.47
N ILE A 266 11.74 -5.17 -4.04
CA ILE A 266 12.41 -5.08 -2.75
C ILE A 266 13.84 -4.62 -3.00
N ILE A 267 14.36 -3.74 -2.15
CA ILE A 267 15.80 -3.43 -2.05
C ILE A 267 16.23 -3.72 -0.62
N CYS A 268 17.23 -4.58 -0.44
CA CYS A 268 17.77 -4.92 0.87
C CYS A 268 19.19 -5.52 0.73
N PRO A 269 19.87 -5.81 1.85
CA PRO A 269 21.15 -6.54 1.83
C PRO A 269 21.06 -7.85 1.06
N GLU A 270 22.11 -8.17 0.30
CA GLU A 270 22.13 -9.32 -0.62
C GLU A 270 21.89 -10.66 0.07
N VAL A 271 22.34 -10.80 1.32
CA VAL A 271 22.06 -11.99 2.15
C VAL A 271 20.56 -12.24 2.36
N LEU A 272 19.76 -11.18 2.44
CA LEU A 272 18.30 -11.28 2.55
C LEU A 272 17.65 -11.56 1.19
N ILE A 273 18.19 -10.97 0.10
CA ILE A 273 17.71 -11.26 -1.26
C ILE A 273 17.73 -12.78 -1.52
N GLN A 274 18.81 -13.48 -1.15
CA GLN A 274 18.90 -14.94 -1.33
C GLN A 274 17.77 -15.69 -0.61
N ARG A 275 17.42 -15.28 0.61
CA ARG A 275 16.31 -15.90 1.37
C ARG A 275 14.93 -15.58 0.78
N LEU A 276 14.74 -14.33 0.37
CA LEU A 276 13.50 -13.90 -0.30
C LEU A 276 13.31 -14.63 -1.65
N VAL A 277 14.39 -14.83 -2.41
CA VAL A 277 14.38 -15.62 -3.65
C VAL A 277 13.93 -17.06 -3.38
N GLN A 278 14.51 -17.72 -2.37
CA GLN A 278 14.09 -19.09 -1.98
C GLN A 278 12.60 -19.16 -1.61
N ALA A 279 12.13 -18.15 -0.85
CA ALA A 279 10.72 -18.05 -0.46
C ALA A 279 9.80 -17.81 -1.66
N LYS A 280 10.24 -16.96 -2.63
CA LYS A 280 9.51 -16.64 -3.85
C LYS A 280 9.46 -17.81 -4.84
N GLN A 281 10.52 -18.60 -4.96
CA GLN A 281 10.52 -19.81 -5.80
C GLN A 281 9.37 -20.75 -5.43
N GLY A 282 9.11 -20.94 -4.13
CA GLY A 282 8.00 -21.76 -3.66
C GLY A 282 6.63 -21.09 -3.72
N ALA A 283 6.54 -19.80 -4.06
CA ALA A 283 5.29 -19.04 -4.15
C ALA A 283 4.77 -18.93 -5.60
N ASP A 284 5.62 -18.47 -6.51
CA ASP A 284 5.22 -18.17 -7.90
C ASP A 284 6.33 -18.39 -8.94
N LEU A 285 7.44 -18.97 -8.55
CA LEU A 285 8.64 -19.20 -9.32
C LEU A 285 9.34 -17.88 -9.71
N HIS A 286 8.66 -16.98 -10.42
CA HIS A 286 9.13 -15.64 -10.78
C HIS A 286 7.96 -14.72 -11.14
N THR A 287 8.19 -13.42 -11.09
CA THR A 287 7.27 -12.41 -11.63
C THR A 287 7.18 -12.55 -13.16
N GLY A 288 6.01 -12.31 -13.75
CA GLY A 288 5.79 -12.45 -15.19
C GLY A 288 6.88 -11.75 -16.03
N THR A 289 7.62 -12.49 -16.85
CA THR A 289 8.78 -11.99 -17.59
C THR A 289 8.37 -10.91 -18.59
N PHE A 290 7.32 -11.12 -19.36
CA PHE A 290 6.81 -10.16 -20.35
C PHE A 290 6.54 -8.77 -19.74
N ILE A 291 5.91 -8.72 -18.57
CA ILE A 291 5.60 -7.45 -17.88
C ILE A 291 6.86 -6.71 -17.44
N GLN A 292 7.89 -7.44 -17.04
CA GLN A 292 9.18 -6.86 -16.66
C GLN A 292 9.88 -6.22 -17.88
N TYR A 293 9.81 -6.87 -19.05
CA TYR A 293 10.32 -6.31 -20.31
C TYR A 293 9.56 -5.04 -20.72
N VAL A 294 8.23 -5.05 -20.66
CA VAL A 294 7.39 -3.87 -20.96
C VAL A 294 7.72 -2.70 -20.03
N ALA A 295 7.81 -2.93 -18.74
CA ALA A 295 8.18 -1.90 -17.78
C ALA A 295 9.60 -1.36 -18.04
N ASN A 296 10.56 -2.25 -18.34
CA ASN A 296 11.93 -1.86 -18.70
C ASN A 296 11.98 -0.98 -19.95
N ASP A 297 11.26 -1.34 -21.02
CA ASP A 297 11.21 -0.55 -22.25
C ASP A 297 10.71 0.88 -21.96
N ILE A 298 9.62 1.02 -21.22
CA ILE A 298 9.06 2.31 -20.80
C ILE A 298 10.08 3.12 -19.98
N CYS A 299 10.77 2.47 -19.05
CA CYS A 299 11.78 3.07 -18.21
C CYS A 299 13.01 3.52 -18.99
N GLN A 300 13.57 2.66 -19.83
CA GLN A 300 14.77 2.94 -20.62
C GLN A 300 14.52 4.04 -21.68
N ARG A 301 13.33 4.11 -22.21
CA ARG A 301 12.91 5.20 -23.13
C ARG A 301 12.64 6.53 -22.40
N GLY A 302 12.76 6.56 -21.07
CA GLY A 302 12.55 7.77 -20.26
C GLY A 302 11.09 8.23 -20.15
N LEU A 303 10.13 7.37 -20.49
CA LEU A 303 8.69 7.72 -20.56
C LEU A 303 8.04 7.79 -19.16
N LEU A 304 8.61 7.14 -18.18
CA LEU A 304 8.05 7.12 -16.81
C LEU A 304 8.11 8.51 -16.16
N LYS A 305 9.20 9.24 -16.31
CA LYS A 305 9.42 10.54 -15.66
C LYS A 305 8.38 11.62 -16.06
N PRO A 306 8.12 11.88 -17.37
CA PRO A 306 7.07 12.81 -17.77
C PRO A 306 5.67 12.33 -17.37
N HIS A 307 5.41 11.02 -17.38
CA HIS A 307 4.15 10.46 -16.90
C HIS A 307 3.92 10.76 -15.40
N VAL A 308 4.90 10.48 -14.55
CA VAL A 308 4.82 10.80 -13.10
C VAL A 308 4.61 12.30 -12.87
N LYS A 309 5.25 13.17 -13.67
CA LYS A 309 5.01 14.63 -13.59
C LYS A 309 3.54 14.97 -13.84
N ARG A 310 2.94 14.39 -14.88
CA ARG A 310 1.50 14.56 -15.18
C ARG A 310 0.61 14.06 -14.05
N LEU A 311 0.94 12.89 -13.45
CA LEU A 311 0.20 12.37 -12.30
C LEU A 311 0.23 13.35 -11.12
N ARG A 312 1.40 13.91 -10.81
CA ARG A 312 1.56 14.90 -9.73
C ARG A 312 0.67 16.14 -9.94
N GLU A 313 0.62 16.66 -11.16
CA GLU A 313 -0.20 17.83 -11.51
C GLU A 313 -1.69 17.55 -11.30
N VAL A 314 -2.20 16.46 -11.86
CA VAL A 314 -3.62 16.07 -11.75
C VAL A 314 -4.01 15.71 -10.32
N TYR A 315 -3.18 14.96 -9.60
CA TYR A 315 -3.50 14.57 -8.23
C TYR A 315 -3.42 15.74 -7.25
N LYS A 316 -2.56 16.74 -7.52
CA LYS A 316 -2.55 18.00 -6.77
C LYS A 316 -3.88 18.72 -6.93
N GLU A 317 -4.36 18.93 -8.16
CA GLU A 317 -5.65 19.56 -8.44
C GLU A 317 -6.80 18.85 -7.72
N ARG A 318 -6.85 17.53 -7.80
CA ARG A 318 -7.89 16.72 -7.16
C ARG A 318 -7.83 16.78 -5.63
N ARG A 319 -6.62 16.75 -5.05
CA ARG A 319 -6.41 16.94 -3.60
C ARG A 319 -6.92 18.33 -3.18
N ASP A 320 -6.55 19.38 -3.88
CA ASP A 320 -6.96 20.76 -3.58
C ASP A 320 -8.49 20.89 -3.68
N THR A 321 -9.10 20.36 -4.74
CA THR A 321 -10.57 20.29 -4.89
C THR A 321 -11.24 19.57 -3.71
N MET A 322 -10.69 18.45 -3.25
CA MET A 322 -11.26 17.74 -2.11
C MET A 322 -11.12 18.53 -0.81
N LEU A 323 -9.99 19.19 -0.58
CA LEU A 323 -9.78 20.03 0.60
C LEU A 323 -10.75 21.22 0.65
N ASP A 324 -10.94 21.90 -0.49
CA ASP A 324 -11.86 23.04 -0.59
C ASP A 324 -13.31 22.58 -0.36
N ALA A 325 -13.72 21.48 -0.98
CA ALA A 325 -15.05 20.90 -0.79
C ALA A 325 -15.32 20.48 0.67
N LEU A 326 -14.32 19.91 1.36
CA LEU A 326 -14.42 19.57 2.78
C LEU A 326 -14.61 20.83 3.64
N ALA A 327 -13.84 21.87 3.37
CA ALA A 327 -13.90 23.12 4.12
C ALA A 327 -15.25 23.84 3.95
N GLU A 328 -15.84 23.78 2.76
CA GLU A 328 -17.10 24.46 2.44
C GLU A 328 -18.34 23.65 2.88
N LEU A 329 -18.33 22.32 2.69
CA LEU A 329 -19.55 21.52 2.70
C LEU A 329 -19.75 20.71 3.99
N TRP A 330 -18.67 20.43 4.75
CA TRP A 330 -18.75 19.62 5.95
C TRP A 330 -19.12 20.44 7.19
N PRO A 331 -19.81 19.82 8.19
CA PRO A 331 -20.19 20.52 9.41
C PRO A 331 -18.98 20.84 10.29
N ALA A 332 -19.12 21.87 11.14
CA ALA A 332 -18.14 22.19 12.17
C ALA A 332 -17.88 21.01 13.12
N GLY A 333 -16.65 20.89 13.61
CA GLY A 333 -16.19 19.77 14.43
C GLY A 333 -15.54 18.63 13.66
N CYS A 334 -15.42 18.74 12.35
CA CYS A 334 -14.61 17.86 11.51
C CYS A 334 -13.21 18.43 11.30
N SER A 335 -12.23 17.56 11.15
CA SER A 335 -10.84 17.89 10.78
C SER A 335 -10.29 16.90 9.76
N TRP A 336 -9.20 17.24 9.08
CA TRP A 336 -8.57 16.37 8.08
C TRP A 336 -7.12 16.70 7.89
N THR A 337 -6.35 15.73 7.45
CA THR A 337 -4.95 15.90 7.05
C THR A 337 -4.83 16.69 5.75
N ARG A 338 -3.66 17.33 5.53
CA ARG A 338 -3.35 18.09 4.30
C ARG A 338 -2.10 17.51 3.64
N PRO A 339 -2.24 16.42 2.86
CA PRO A 339 -1.11 15.70 2.30
C PRO A 339 -0.38 16.51 1.22
N GLN A 340 0.94 16.46 1.21
CA GLN A 340 1.81 17.08 0.21
C GLN A 340 2.03 16.17 -1.03
N GLY A 341 1.36 15.02 -1.06
CA GLY A 341 1.50 14.01 -2.10
C GLY A 341 0.59 12.80 -1.85
N GLY A 342 0.84 11.71 -2.56
CA GLY A 342 0.10 10.47 -2.37
C GLY A 342 -1.31 10.50 -2.94
N LEU A 343 -2.23 9.75 -2.32
CA LEU A 343 -3.56 9.48 -2.85
C LEU A 343 -4.70 9.69 -1.84
N PHE A 344 -4.41 9.99 -0.54
CA PHE A 344 -5.37 9.87 0.53
C PHE A 344 -5.44 11.09 1.44
N LEU A 345 -6.66 11.35 1.92
CA LEU A 345 -6.97 12.21 3.05
C LEU A 345 -7.51 11.37 4.21
N TRP A 346 -7.30 11.86 5.43
CA TRP A 346 -7.75 11.23 6.67
C TRP A 346 -8.64 12.18 7.47
N PRO A 347 -9.93 12.30 7.10
CA PRO A 347 -10.88 13.06 7.89
C PRO A 347 -11.20 12.39 9.21
N ARG A 348 -11.43 13.24 10.22
CA ARG A 348 -12.05 12.90 11.51
C ARG A 348 -13.35 13.67 11.66
N VAL A 349 -14.38 12.96 12.06
CA VAL A 349 -15.70 13.49 12.38
C VAL A 349 -15.86 13.61 13.90
N PRO A 350 -16.89 14.29 14.44
CA PRO A 350 -17.14 14.33 15.86
C PRO A 350 -17.16 12.92 16.49
N GLU A 351 -16.63 12.78 17.71
CA GLU A 351 -16.49 11.49 18.40
C GLU A 351 -17.82 10.75 18.62
N SER A 352 -18.94 11.46 18.57
CA SER A 352 -20.28 10.88 18.64
C SER A 352 -20.68 10.05 17.41
N ILE A 353 -19.88 10.08 16.35
CA ILE A 353 -20.15 9.36 15.10
C ILE A 353 -19.13 8.22 14.93
N ASP A 354 -19.59 6.97 15.01
CA ASP A 354 -18.80 5.82 14.56
C ASP A 354 -18.89 5.70 13.04
N THR A 355 -17.73 5.81 12.37
CA THR A 355 -17.64 5.81 10.90
C THR A 355 -17.97 4.45 10.29
N LYS A 356 -17.85 3.36 11.02
CA LYS A 356 -18.26 2.03 10.56
C LYS A 356 -19.77 1.92 10.46
N GLU A 357 -20.48 2.44 11.47
CA GLU A 357 -21.94 2.51 11.46
C GLU A 357 -22.45 3.56 10.45
N PHE A 358 -21.80 4.73 10.40
CA PHE A 358 -22.14 5.82 9.49
C PHE A 358 -21.97 5.44 8.00
N LEU A 359 -21.16 4.42 7.68
CA LEU A 359 -20.98 3.94 6.31
C LEU A 359 -22.33 3.54 5.66
N LYS A 360 -23.29 3.04 6.44
CA LYS A 360 -24.64 2.70 5.94
C LYS A 360 -25.39 3.94 5.43
N ASP A 361 -25.28 5.03 6.20
CA ASP A 361 -25.91 6.31 5.86
C ASP A 361 -25.24 6.91 4.59
N ALA A 362 -23.91 6.81 4.49
CA ALA A 362 -23.15 7.25 3.32
C ALA A 362 -23.50 6.44 2.05
N LEU A 363 -23.64 5.12 2.16
CA LEU A 363 -24.03 4.26 1.05
C LEU A 363 -25.46 4.55 0.59
N ALA A 364 -26.38 4.91 1.49
CA ALA A 364 -27.73 5.36 1.13
C ALA A 364 -27.70 6.65 0.29
N GLU A 365 -26.74 7.55 0.58
CA GLU A 365 -26.45 8.76 -0.23
C GLU A 365 -25.54 8.45 -1.45
N LYS A 366 -25.32 7.16 -1.76
CA LYS A 366 -24.51 6.68 -2.89
C LYS A 366 -23.05 7.20 -2.88
N VAL A 367 -22.42 7.24 -1.73
CA VAL A 367 -20.99 7.51 -1.59
C VAL A 367 -20.34 6.49 -0.65
N ALA A 368 -19.14 6.03 -1.01
CA ALA A 368 -18.39 5.05 -0.25
C ALA A 368 -17.02 5.60 0.19
N TYR A 369 -16.63 5.28 1.42
CA TYR A 369 -15.30 5.53 2.00
C TYR A 369 -14.83 4.30 2.77
N VAL A 370 -13.60 4.30 3.31
CA VAL A 370 -13.13 3.22 4.20
C VAL A 370 -13.18 3.69 5.64
N PRO A 371 -13.89 2.98 6.55
CA PRO A 371 -13.92 3.28 7.98
C PRO A 371 -12.53 3.23 8.61
N GLY A 372 -12.27 4.12 9.55
CA GLY A 372 -10.95 4.27 10.14
C GLY A 372 -10.50 3.09 10.98
N VAL A 373 -11.43 2.42 11.67
CA VAL A 373 -11.14 1.26 12.52
C VAL A 373 -10.42 0.13 11.79
N ASP A 374 -10.64 -0.02 10.47
CA ASP A 374 -10.04 -1.08 9.67
C ASP A 374 -8.50 -0.92 9.50
N PHE A 375 -7.96 0.27 9.80
CA PHE A 375 -6.52 0.57 9.74
C PHE A 375 -5.84 0.45 11.11
N TYR A 376 -6.55 -0.03 12.14
CA TYR A 376 -6.02 -0.27 13.47
C TYR A 376 -5.89 -1.78 13.68
N PRO A 377 -4.66 -2.32 13.77
CA PRO A 377 -4.45 -3.77 13.87
C PRO A 377 -5.20 -4.43 15.02
N ASN A 378 -5.29 -3.71 16.16
CA ASN A 378 -5.96 -4.18 17.37
C ASN A 378 -7.41 -3.69 17.47
N GLN A 379 -7.94 -3.00 16.45
CA GLN A 379 -9.27 -2.35 16.46
C GLN A 379 -9.50 -1.39 17.64
N ASP A 380 -8.42 -0.79 18.15
CA ASP A 380 -8.36 0.02 19.36
C ASP A 380 -8.42 1.54 19.09
N GLY A 381 -8.97 1.94 17.93
CA GLY A 381 -9.09 3.35 17.55
C GLY A 381 -9.69 3.58 16.19
N GLY A 382 -9.69 4.84 15.73
CA GLY A 382 -10.16 5.21 14.39
C GLY A 382 -11.69 5.21 14.21
N HIS A 383 -12.46 5.05 15.27
CA HIS A 383 -13.93 4.97 15.21
C HIS A 383 -14.58 6.21 14.57
N ASN A 384 -14.00 7.39 14.82
CA ASN A 384 -14.46 8.65 14.25
C ASN A 384 -13.63 9.14 13.06
N ALA A 385 -12.84 8.27 12.46
CA ALA A 385 -12.00 8.61 11.31
C ALA A 385 -12.43 7.82 10.06
N MET A 386 -12.04 8.30 8.89
CA MET A 386 -12.25 7.60 7.62
C MET A 386 -11.12 7.92 6.63
N ARG A 387 -10.88 7.03 5.68
CA ARG A 387 -9.98 7.31 4.56
C ARG A 387 -10.77 7.71 3.34
N LEU A 388 -10.39 8.85 2.72
CA LEU A 388 -10.86 9.30 1.43
C LEU A 388 -9.73 9.26 0.40
N ASN A 389 -10.03 8.76 -0.79
CA ASN A 389 -9.13 8.76 -1.94
C ASN A 389 -9.50 9.91 -2.88
N PHE A 390 -8.52 10.74 -3.23
CA PHE A 390 -8.69 11.84 -4.17
C PHE A 390 -8.14 11.55 -5.58
N SER A 391 -7.40 10.46 -5.78
CA SER A 391 -6.73 10.22 -7.06
C SER A 391 -7.64 9.66 -8.15
N TYR A 392 -8.72 8.95 -7.79
CA TYR A 392 -9.54 8.18 -8.72
C TYR A 392 -10.61 8.99 -9.45
N CYS A 393 -11.37 9.79 -8.69
CA CYS A 393 -12.49 10.56 -9.24
C CYS A 393 -12.05 11.88 -9.85
N PRO A 394 -12.69 12.37 -10.94
CA PRO A 394 -12.47 13.73 -11.44
C PRO A 394 -13.01 14.80 -10.46
N PRO A 395 -12.58 16.07 -10.58
CA PRO A 395 -12.89 17.14 -9.62
C PRO A 395 -14.39 17.29 -9.31
N GLU A 396 -15.25 17.32 -10.31
CA GLU A 396 -16.69 17.46 -10.16
C GLU A 396 -17.33 16.30 -9.38
N THR A 397 -16.82 15.08 -9.58
CA THR A 397 -17.28 13.88 -8.85
C THR A 397 -16.78 13.91 -7.40
N ILE A 398 -15.58 14.44 -7.16
CA ILE A 398 -15.05 14.65 -5.80
C ILE A 398 -15.95 15.61 -5.03
N VAL A 399 -16.27 16.78 -5.61
CA VAL A 399 -17.14 17.80 -4.97
C VAL A 399 -18.51 17.18 -4.63
N GLU A 400 -19.12 16.47 -5.59
CA GLU A 400 -20.42 15.82 -5.36
C GLU A 400 -20.35 14.72 -4.28
N GLY A 401 -19.29 13.90 -4.26
CA GLY A 401 -19.08 12.90 -3.22
C GLY A 401 -18.94 13.52 -1.82
N ILE A 402 -18.15 14.59 -1.70
CA ILE A 402 -17.97 15.32 -0.45
C ILE A 402 -19.27 16.01 -0.02
N ARG A 403 -20.04 16.56 -0.97
CA ARG A 403 -21.36 17.16 -0.69
C ARG A 403 -22.33 16.12 -0.11
N ARG A 404 -22.42 14.94 -0.70
CA ARG A 404 -23.27 13.84 -0.22
C ARG A 404 -22.89 13.38 1.20
N LEU A 405 -21.59 13.21 1.45
CA LEU A 405 -21.09 12.89 2.79
C LEU A 405 -21.44 14.00 3.79
N GLY A 406 -21.29 15.28 3.39
CA GLY A 406 -21.66 16.42 4.23
C GLY A 406 -23.14 16.45 4.59
N VAL A 407 -24.03 16.13 3.64
CA VAL A 407 -25.49 16.02 3.88
C VAL A 407 -25.79 14.88 4.87
N ALA A 408 -25.20 13.69 4.66
CA ALA A 408 -25.37 12.56 5.56
C ALA A 408 -24.86 12.89 6.98
N LEU A 409 -23.70 13.57 7.10
CA LEU A 409 -23.13 13.98 8.39
C LEU A 409 -24.03 15.00 9.12
N LYS A 410 -24.54 16.03 8.41
CA LYS A 410 -25.46 17.03 8.99
C LYS A 410 -26.72 16.34 9.51
N LYS A 411 -27.32 15.46 8.71
CA LYS A 411 -28.48 14.67 9.12
C LYS A 411 -28.22 13.81 10.36
N LYS A 412 -27.04 13.15 10.42
CA LYS A 412 -26.64 12.32 11.57
C LYS A 412 -26.44 13.16 12.84
N LEU A 413 -26.00 14.40 12.71
CA LEU A 413 -25.79 15.36 13.81
C LEU A 413 -27.09 16.13 14.18
N GLY A 414 -28.22 15.88 13.52
CA GLY A 414 -29.48 16.60 13.78
C GLY A 414 -29.46 18.05 13.29
N ARG A 415 -28.70 18.36 12.24
CA ARG A 415 -28.49 19.71 11.67
C ARG A 415 -28.99 19.81 10.25
#